data_6bbb413d8e7f4dbf9d4d14e160b87cef
#
_entry.id   6bbb413d8e7f4dbf9d4d14e160b87cef
#
_cell.length_a   1.000
_cell.length_b   1.000
_cell.length_c   1.000
_cell.angle_alpha   90.00
_cell.angle_beta   90.00
_cell.angle_gamma   90.00
#
_symmetry.space_group_name_H-M   'P 1'
#
loop_
_entity.id
_entity.type
_entity.pdbx_description
1 polymer ?
#
loop_
_entity_poly.entity_id
_entity_poly.type
_entity_poly.pdbx_seq_one_letter_code
_entity_poly.pdbx_strand_id
1 'polypeptide(L)'
;MFYWVVKAILYPVLRVVFRPWAEGTGNVPREGPAILASNHLSFSDHFFGPLLLPRKVVYLAKAEYFTGRGIKGLVSKAFFRGVGQIPVDRSGGEASERALRTGLRVLAEGNLLGIYPEGTRTPDGRLYRGKTGVARLALEARAPVVPCAMVNTFELQPPGTVVPRLRFRPGARFGKPLDFSRYYGMESDHLVLRAVTDEIMYALMELAGQEYVDIYAADAKAAAKANGAGHHHLRRSRGTKASSDRQGQES
;
A
#
# COMPACT_ATOMS: atom_id res chain seq x y z
N MET A 1 18.17 8.10 -13.86
CA MET A 1 19.02 9.07 -13.11
C MET A 1 18.24 9.81 -12.02
N PHE A 2 17.09 10.43 -12.31
CA PHE A 2 16.34 11.26 -11.35
C PHE A 2 15.96 10.53 -10.02
N TYR A 3 15.52 9.26 -10.08
CA TYR A 3 15.25 8.44 -8.89
C TYR A 3 16.45 8.38 -7.91
N TRP A 4 17.63 8.15 -8.44
CA TRP A 4 18.84 8.03 -7.61
C TRP A 4 19.29 9.37 -7.01
N VAL A 5 19.05 10.48 -7.71
CA VAL A 5 19.30 11.84 -7.19
C VAL A 5 18.36 12.12 -6.03
N VAL A 6 17.06 11.87 -6.20
CA VAL A 6 16.07 12.03 -5.12
C VAL A 6 16.41 11.14 -3.93
N LYS A 7 16.78 9.89 -4.18
CA LYS A 7 17.19 8.96 -3.13
C LYS A 7 18.46 9.43 -2.41
N ALA A 8 19.47 9.90 -3.12
CA ALA A 8 20.72 10.39 -2.54
C ALA A 8 20.50 11.62 -1.62
N ILE A 9 19.52 12.45 -1.94
CA ILE A 9 19.18 13.63 -1.11
C ILE A 9 18.29 13.23 0.07
N LEU A 10 17.23 12.44 -0.17
CA LEU A 10 16.25 12.08 0.87
C LEU A 10 16.80 11.08 1.88
N TYR A 11 17.61 10.12 1.42
CA TYR A 11 18.06 9.02 2.29
C TYR A 11 18.83 9.50 3.52
N PRO A 12 19.87 10.35 3.40
CA PRO A 12 20.61 10.82 4.58
C PRO A 12 19.71 11.62 5.54
N VAL A 13 18.81 12.46 5.02
CA VAL A 13 17.87 13.23 5.84
C VAL A 13 16.94 12.31 6.61
N LEU A 14 16.27 11.38 5.92
CA LEU A 14 15.34 10.46 6.56
C LEU A 14 16.05 9.48 7.51
N ARG A 15 17.30 9.12 7.19
CA ARG A 15 18.13 8.27 8.06
C ARG A 15 18.47 8.94 9.39
N VAL A 16 18.80 10.22 9.37
CA VAL A 16 19.09 11.00 10.59
C VAL A 16 17.82 11.22 11.40
N VAL A 17 16.74 11.66 10.74
CA VAL A 17 15.49 12.06 11.41
C VAL A 17 14.72 10.86 11.97
N PHE A 18 14.54 9.81 11.17
CA PHE A 18 13.66 8.67 11.52
C PHE A 18 14.42 7.41 11.89
N ARG A 19 15.72 7.32 11.60
CA ARG A 19 16.58 6.14 11.83
C ARG A 19 15.92 4.85 11.34
N PRO A 20 15.46 4.79 10.07
CA PRO A 20 14.78 3.62 9.55
C PRO A 20 15.70 2.41 9.57
N TRP A 21 15.12 1.23 9.70
CA TRP A 21 15.85 -0.04 9.75
C TRP A 21 15.27 -1.05 8.75
N ALA A 22 16.09 -2.03 8.37
CA ALA A 22 15.69 -3.10 7.46
C ALA A 22 16.28 -4.43 7.90
N GLU A 23 15.49 -5.49 7.75
CA GLU A 23 15.90 -6.88 7.95
C GLU A 23 15.64 -7.67 6.68
N GLY A 24 16.50 -8.64 6.36
CA GLY A 24 16.31 -9.55 5.23
C GLY A 24 16.47 -8.91 3.84
N THR A 25 17.16 -7.78 3.71
CA THR A 25 17.37 -7.11 2.41
C THR A 25 18.07 -8.01 1.38
N GLY A 26 18.86 -9.00 1.82
CA GLY A 26 19.50 -10.01 0.96
C GLY A 26 18.52 -10.95 0.26
N ASN A 27 17.26 -11.03 0.74
CA ASN A 27 16.21 -11.84 0.13
C ASN A 27 15.62 -11.19 -1.14
N VAL A 28 15.85 -9.89 -1.34
CA VAL A 28 15.39 -9.21 -2.55
C VAL A 28 16.39 -9.45 -3.67
N PRO A 29 15.98 -10.06 -4.80
CA PRO A 29 16.87 -10.30 -5.93
C PRO A 29 17.54 -9.00 -6.40
N ARG A 30 18.83 -9.03 -6.61
CA ARG A 30 19.60 -7.83 -7.05
C ARG A 30 19.24 -7.43 -8.46
N GLU A 31 18.91 -8.38 -9.31
CA GLU A 31 18.62 -8.24 -10.74
C GLU A 31 17.42 -9.10 -11.13
N GLY A 32 16.93 -8.93 -12.35
CA GLY A 32 15.79 -9.67 -12.88
C GLY A 32 14.43 -9.26 -12.32
N PRO A 33 13.33 -9.76 -12.88
CA PRO A 33 11.99 -9.45 -12.42
C PRO A 33 11.72 -10.03 -11.04
N ALA A 34 11.07 -9.25 -10.18
CA ALA A 34 10.54 -9.74 -8.91
C ALA A 34 9.37 -8.85 -8.47
N ILE A 35 8.48 -9.40 -7.66
CA ILE A 35 7.37 -8.67 -7.07
C ILE A 35 7.66 -8.48 -5.58
N LEU A 36 7.60 -7.24 -5.11
CA LEU A 36 7.65 -6.90 -3.69
C LEU A 36 6.22 -6.72 -3.19
N ALA A 37 5.65 -7.75 -2.58
CA ALA A 37 4.32 -7.71 -2.00
C ALA A 37 4.40 -7.17 -0.57
N SER A 38 3.72 -6.06 -0.28
CA SER A 38 3.81 -5.40 1.02
C SER A 38 2.44 -5.14 1.63
N ASN A 39 2.34 -5.21 2.97
CA ASN A 39 1.24 -4.63 3.71
C ASN A 39 1.19 -3.11 3.48
N HIS A 40 0.03 -2.49 3.61
CA HIS A 40 -0.12 -1.07 3.35
C HIS A 40 -0.70 -0.32 4.56
N LEU A 41 0.18 0.16 5.41
CA LEU A 41 -0.16 0.78 6.69
C LEU A 41 -0.34 2.31 6.57
N SER A 42 0.52 2.95 5.76
CA SER A 42 0.64 4.40 5.76
C SER A 42 1.03 4.95 4.38
N PHE A 43 0.87 6.25 4.21
CA PHE A 43 1.45 6.95 3.07
C PHE A 43 3.00 6.88 3.09
N SER A 44 3.58 6.81 4.28
CA SER A 44 5.02 6.70 4.48
C SER A 44 5.64 5.43 3.91
N ASP A 45 4.86 4.36 3.67
CA ASP A 45 5.34 3.10 3.09
C ASP A 45 5.98 3.32 1.72
N HIS A 46 5.42 4.26 0.94
CA HIS A 46 5.95 4.62 -0.39
C HIS A 46 7.36 5.21 -0.37
N PHE A 47 7.83 5.66 0.79
CA PHE A 47 9.17 6.21 0.96
C PHE A 47 10.10 5.21 1.63
N PHE A 48 9.72 4.70 2.80
CA PHE A 48 10.64 3.91 3.61
C PHE A 48 10.95 2.55 2.99
N GLY A 49 9.97 1.85 2.41
CA GLY A 49 10.22 0.58 1.73
C GLY A 49 11.28 0.69 0.63
N PRO A 50 11.07 1.53 -0.41
CA PRO A 50 12.04 1.73 -1.49
C PRO A 50 13.39 2.30 -1.05
N LEU A 51 13.36 3.15 -0.02
CA LEU A 51 14.57 3.82 0.47
C LEU A 51 15.57 2.84 1.06
N LEU A 52 15.07 1.80 1.73
CA LEU A 52 15.87 0.79 2.43
C LEU A 52 16.50 -0.26 1.51
N LEU A 53 16.09 -0.31 0.24
CA LEU A 53 16.64 -1.26 -0.74
C LEU A 53 17.72 -0.63 -1.63
N PRO A 54 18.78 -1.34 -1.97
CA PRO A 54 19.79 -0.85 -2.92
C PRO A 54 19.29 -0.81 -4.36
N ARG A 55 18.12 -1.38 -4.63
CA ARG A 55 17.48 -1.50 -5.93
C ARG A 55 16.27 -0.57 -6.04
N LYS A 56 16.00 -0.07 -7.24
CA LYS A 56 14.79 0.73 -7.51
C LYS A 56 13.55 -0.17 -7.45
N VAL A 57 12.56 0.26 -6.67
CA VAL A 57 11.22 -0.34 -6.65
C VAL A 57 10.28 0.53 -7.46
N VAL A 58 9.53 -0.07 -8.36
CA VAL A 58 8.53 0.60 -9.20
C VAL A 58 7.14 0.31 -8.63
N TYR A 59 6.40 1.35 -8.25
CA TYR A 59 5.01 1.21 -7.78
C TYR A 59 4.03 1.77 -8.79
N LEU A 60 2.84 1.18 -8.84
CA LEU A 60 1.71 1.73 -9.60
C LEU A 60 0.93 2.69 -8.71
N ALA A 61 0.83 3.96 -9.10
CA ALA A 61 0.13 5.00 -8.35
C ALA A 61 -1.06 5.55 -9.13
N LYS A 62 -2.03 6.14 -8.42
CA LYS A 62 -3.18 6.79 -9.06
C LYS A 62 -2.74 7.92 -9.99
N ALA A 63 -3.30 7.95 -11.20
CA ALA A 63 -3.01 8.98 -12.20
C ALA A 63 -3.24 10.41 -11.69
N GLU A 64 -4.19 10.59 -10.76
CA GLU A 64 -4.52 11.91 -10.18
C GLU A 64 -3.33 12.58 -9.47
N TYR A 65 -2.37 11.81 -8.94
CA TYR A 65 -1.14 12.37 -8.36
C TYR A 65 -0.23 13.03 -9.40
N PHE A 66 -0.45 12.76 -10.69
CA PHE A 66 0.36 13.26 -11.81
C PHE A 66 -0.36 14.31 -12.65
N THR A 67 -1.66 14.54 -12.44
CA THR A 67 -2.51 15.42 -13.26
C THR A 67 -2.78 16.78 -12.61
N GLY A 68 -2.25 17.04 -11.42
CA GLY A 68 -2.40 18.32 -10.74
C GLY A 68 -1.88 19.48 -11.58
N ARG A 69 -2.59 20.64 -11.55
CA ARG A 69 -2.24 21.87 -12.27
C ARG A 69 -1.37 22.79 -11.42
N GLY A 70 -0.63 23.70 -12.09
CA GLY A 70 0.23 24.69 -11.43
C GLY A 70 1.48 24.10 -10.77
N ILE A 71 2.18 24.91 -9.98
CA ILE A 71 3.44 24.54 -9.33
C ILE A 71 3.29 23.33 -8.40
N LYS A 72 2.19 23.26 -7.64
CA LYS A 72 1.89 22.12 -6.76
C LYS A 72 1.76 20.81 -7.55
N GLY A 73 1.10 20.83 -8.70
CA GLY A 73 0.98 19.67 -9.58
C GLY A 73 2.31 19.27 -10.20
N LEU A 74 3.13 20.22 -10.60
CA LEU A 74 4.47 19.96 -11.14
C LEU A 74 5.38 19.32 -10.09
N VAL A 75 5.40 19.86 -8.87
CA VAL A 75 6.16 19.30 -7.73
C VAL A 75 5.69 17.89 -7.39
N SER A 76 4.37 17.67 -7.29
CA SER A 76 3.79 16.36 -7.06
C SER A 76 4.22 15.34 -8.12
N LYS A 77 4.07 15.69 -9.40
CA LYS A 77 4.47 14.84 -10.54
C LYS A 77 5.96 14.52 -10.53
N ALA A 78 6.82 15.53 -10.30
CA ALA A 78 8.27 15.34 -10.21
C ALA A 78 8.61 14.42 -9.05
N PHE A 79 8.00 14.63 -7.90
CA PHE A 79 8.19 13.82 -6.70
C PHE A 79 7.80 12.35 -6.93
N PHE A 80 6.57 12.06 -7.36
CA PHE A 80 6.12 10.67 -7.58
C PHE A 80 6.94 9.93 -8.65
N ARG A 81 7.36 10.62 -9.72
CA ARG A 81 8.31 10.08 -10.68
C ARG A 81 9.68 9.81 -10.05
N GLY A 82 10.14 10.72 -9.20
CA GLY A 82 11.42 10.61 -8.49
C GLY A 82 11.49 9.43 -7.53
N VAL A 83 10.37 9.07 -6.90
CA VAL A 83 10.29 7.89 -6.02
C VAL A 83 9.92 6.60 -6.77
N GLY A 84 9.96 6.59 -8.11
CA GLY A 84 9.79 5.37 -8.93
C GLY A 84 8.34 4.98 -9.16
N GLN A 85 7.37 5.91 -9.06
CA GLN A 85 5.97 5.60 -9.27
C GLN A 85 5.55 5.84 -10.73
N ILE A 86 4.75 4.92 -11.27
CA ILE A 86 4.16 4.99 -12.61
C ILE A 86 2.66 5.28 -12.46
N PRO A 87 2.13 6.31 -13.17
CA PRO A 87 0.72 6.60 -13.15
C PRO A 87 -0.10 5.49 -13.79
N VAL A 88 -1.16 5.04 -13.12
CA VAL A 88 -2.17 4.14 -13.68
C VAL A 88 -3.54 4.74 -13.44
N ASP A 89 -4.31 4.87 -14.50
CA ASP A 89 -5.72 5.21 -14.39
C ASP A 89 -6.46 4.04 -13.74
N ARG A 90 -7.16 4.31 -12.66
CA ARG A 90 -7.94 3.32 -11.89
C ARG A 90 -9.44 3.59 -12.00
N SER A 91 -9.86 4.43 -12.93
CA SER A 91 -11.26 4.74 -13.22
C SER A 91 -11.85 3.76 -14.24
N GLY A 92 -13.07 3.30 -13.98
CA GLY A 92 -13.82 2.41 -14.87
C GLY A 92 -13.52 0.91 -14.72
N GLY A 93 -14.33 0.09 -15.40
CA GLY A 93 -14.31 -1.38 -15.27
C GLY A 93 -13.01 -2.07 -15.71
N GLU A 94 -12.29 -1.49 -16.66
CA GLU A 94 -11.01 -2.00 -17.17
C GLU A 94 -9.78 -1.55 -16.36
N ALA A 95 -9.98 -0.83 -15.25
CA ALA A 95 -8.89 -0.25 -14.48
C ALA A 95 -7.92 -1.31 -13.93
N SER A 96 -8.46 -2.43 -13.49
CA SER A 96 -7.65 -3.54 -12.98
C SER A 96 -6.80 -4.17 -14.07
N GLU A 97 -7.36 -4.33 -15.28
CA GLU A 97 -6.64 -4.91 -16.42
C GLU A 97 -5.53 -3.97 -16.92
N ARG A 98 -5.78 -2.66 -16.97
CA ARG A 98 -4.73 -1.67 -17.31
C ARG A 98 -3.58 -1.67 -16.29
N ALA A 99 -3.91 -1.78 -15.00
CA ALA A 99 -2.91 -1.89 -13.93
C ALA A 99 -2.08 -3.17 -14.08
N LEU A 100 -2.74 -4.31 -14.37
CA LEU A 100 -2.08 -5.58 -14.61
C LEU A 100 -1.10 -5.51 -15.78
N ARG A 101 -1.55 -5.05 -16.95
CA ARG A 101 -0.68 -4.89 -18.15
C ARG A 101 0.52 -3.98 -17.88
N THR A 102 0.32 -2.92 -17.10
CA THR A 102 1.43 -2.03 -16.73
C THR A 102 2.41 -2.74 -15.79
N GLY A 103 1.91 -3.51 -14.84
CA GLY A 103 2.76 -4.31 -13.94
C GLY A 103 3.57 -5.37 -14.69
N LEU A 104 2.94 -6.09 -15.63
CA LEU A 104 3.60 -7.08 -16.47
C LEU A 104 4.71 -6.45 -17.32
N ARG A 105 4.50 -5.27 -17.88
CA ARG A 105 5.54 -4.54 -18.62
C ARG A 105 6.72 -4.18 -17.72
N VAL A 106 6.48 -3.69 -16.51
CA VAL A 106 7.52 -3.39 -15.52
C VAL A 106 8.36 -4.63 -15.21
N LEU A 107 7.70 -5.78 -15.05
CA LEU A 107 8.38 -7.06 -14.80
C LEU A 107 9.16 -7.56 -16.03
N ALA A 108 8.58 -7.45 -17.23
CA ALA A 108 9.25 -7.81 -18.49
C ALA A 108 10.51 -6.99 -18.75
N GLU A 109 10.59 -5.76 -18.26
CA GLU A 109 11.77 -4.91 -18.27
C GLU A 109 12.83 -5.31 -17.21
N GLY A 110 12.63 -6.41 -16.47
CA GLY A 110 13.52 -6.88 -15.42
C GLY A 110 13.48 -6.04 -14.14
N ASN A 111 12.46 -5.25 -13.91
CA ASN A 111 12.33 -4.37 -12.75
C ASN A 111 11.72 -5.07 -11.53
N LEU A 112 11.94 -4.49 -10.33
CA LEU A 112 11.26 -4.86 -9.09
C LEU A 112 9.95 -4.08 -8.99
N LEU A 113 8.83 -4.79 -9.06
CA LEU A 113 7.48 -4.22 -8.95
C LEU A 113 6.99 -4.26 -7.50
N GLY A 114 6.73 -3.10 -6.91
CA GLY A 114 6.08 -3.01 -5.60
C GLY A 114 4.55 -3.04 -5.74
N ILE A 115 3.90 -3.88 -4.96
CA ILE A 115 2.45 -4.01 -4.92
C ILE A 115 1.94 -4.11 -3.48
N TYR A 116 0.79 -3.53 -3.24
CA TYR A 116 0.03 -3.71 -2.00
C TYR A 116 -1.17 -4.61 -2.30
N PRO A 117 -1.14 -5.89 -1.93
CA PRO A 117 -2.21 -6.84 -2.26
C PRO A 117 -3.59 -6.42 -1.73
N GLU A 118 -3.64 -5.74 -0.59
CA GLU A 118 -4.87 -5.20 0.00
C GLU A 118 -5.57 -4.15 -0.90
N GLY A 119 -4.84 -3.53 -1.84
CA GLY A 119 -5.33 -2.53 -2.79
C GLY A 119 -5.61 -1.15 -2.19
N THR A 120 -5.57 -1.00 -0.89
CA THR A 120 -5.72 0.27 -0.16
C THR A 120 -5.04 0.19 1.20
N ARG A 121 -4.72 1.32 1.81
CA ARG A 121 -4.17 1.37 3.18
C ARG A 121 -5.14 0.74 4.17
N THR A 122 -4.61 0.10 5.21
CA THR A 122 -5.43 -0.40 6.33
C THR A 122 -6.16 0.76 7.04
N PRO A 123 -7.37 0.55 7.56
CA PRO A 123 -8.04 1.55 8.41
C PRO A 123 -7.51 1.60 9.85
N ASP A 124 -6.97 0.49 10.38
CA ASP A 124 -6.75 0.27 11.81
C ASP A 124 -5.43 -0.45 12.16
N GLY A 125 -4.57 -0.69 11.18
CA GLY A 125 -3.28 -1.33 11.39
C GLY A 125 -3.30 -2.86 11.24
N ARG A 126 -4.44 -3.50 11.01
CA ARG A 126 -4.56 -4.94 10.74
C ARG A 126 -4.25 -5.25 9.28
N LEU A 127 -3.96 -6.51 8.98
CA LEU A 127 -3.74 -7.01 7.62
C LEU A 127 -5.05 -7.54 7.05
N TYR A 128 -5.43 -7.07 5.88
CA TYR A 128 -6.70 -7.40 5.24
C TYR A 128 -6.52 -8.32 4.03
N ARG A 129 -7.61 -8.98 3.63
CA ARG A 129 -7.65 -9.91 2.50
C ARG A 129 -7.05 -9.29 1.24
N GLY A 130 -6.11 -10.01 0.61
CA GLY A 130 -5.45 -9.60 -0.63
C GLY A 130 -6.33 -9.83 -1.86
N LYS A 131 -6.20 -8.94 -2.85
CA LYS A 131 -6.76 -9.10 -4.19
C LYS A 131 -5.88 -10.00 -5.04
N THR A 132 -6.48 -10.80 -5.91
CA THR A 132 -5.79 -11.80 -6.74
C THR A 132 -4.88 -11.24 -7.84
N GLY A 133 -4.85 -9.93 -8.04
CA GLY A 133 -3.96 -9.30 -9.01
C GLY A 133 -2.47 -9.57 -8.78
N VAL A 134 -2.05 -9.74 -7.51
CA VAL A 134 -0.65 -10.08 -7.19
C VAL A 134 -0.30 -11.49 -7.66
N ALA A 135 -1.20 -12.46 -7.49
CA ALA A 135 -1.02 -13.83 -7.96
C ALA A 135 -0.97 -13.88 -9.48
N ARG A 136 -1.88 -13.18 -10.15
CA ARG A 136 -1.91 -13.09 -11.61
C ARG A 136 -0.60 -12.52 -12.17
N LEU A 137 -0.08 -11.44 -11.58
CA LEU A 137 1.23 -10.87 -11.95
C LEU A 137 2.37 -11.88 -11.75
N ALA A 138 2.38 -12.60 -10.63
CA ALA A 138 3.43 -13.57 -10.31
C ALA A 138 3.46 -14.72 -11.31
N LEU A 139 2.30 -15.27 -11.67
CA LEU A 139 2.17 -16.40 -12.59
C LEU A 139 2.44 -15.98 -14.04
N GLU A 140 1.80 -14.92 -14.54
CA GLU A 140 1.97 -14.45 -15.92
C GLU A 140 3.41 -13.97 -16.20
N ALA A 141 4.04 -13.27 -15.25
CA ALA A 141 5.41 -12.81 -15.40
C ALA A 141 6.47 -13.86 -15.01
N ARG A 142 6.06 -15.01 -14.46
CA ARG A 142 6.94 -16.04 -13.89
C ARG A 142 7.99 -15.45 -12.94
N ALA A 143 7.55 -14.52 -12.10
CA ALA A 143 8.41 -13.74 -11.22
C ALA A 143 8.23 -14.17 -9.75
N PRO A 144 9.32 -14.33 -8.98
CA PRO A 144 9.23 -14.61 -7.56
C PRO A 144 8.59 -13.46 -6.81
N VAL A 145 7.88 -13.78 -5.73
CA VAL A 145 7.26 -12.79 -4.85
C VAL A 145 8.02 -12.70 -3.54
N VAL A 146 8.52 -11.52 -3.21
CA VAL A 146 9.19 -11.23 -1.93
C VAL A 146 8.18 -10.57 -1.01
N PRO A 147 7.76 -11.21 0.10
CA PRO A 147 6.93 -10.57 1.10
C PRO A 147 7.72 -9.44 1.79
N CYS A 148 7.09 -8.28 1.99
CA CYS A 148 7.69 -7.13 2.65
C CYS A 148 6.75 -6.60 3.73
N ALA A 149 7.12 -6.72 4.99
CA ALA A 149 6.35 -6.15 6.08
C ALA A 149 6.88 -4.77 6.46
N MET A 150 6.07 -3.75 6.26
CA MET A 150 6.31 -2.42 6.84
C MET A 150 5.97 -2.44 8.31
N VAL A 151 6.81 -1.84 9.14
CA VAL A 151 6.71 -1.84 10.61
C VAL A 151 6.72 -0.41 11.13
N ASN A 152 5.85 -0.11 12.10
CA ASN A 152 5.69 1.18 12.77
C ASN A 152 5.27 2.36 11.87
N THR A 153 4.94 2.13 10.59
CA THR A 153 4.54 3.20 9.68
C THR A 153 3.10 3.64 9.93
N PHE A 154 2.26 2.78 10.50
CA PHE A 154 0.91 3.14 10.93
C PHE A 154 0.96 4.15 12.09
N GLU A 155 1.74 3.88 13.11
CA GLU A 155 1.92 4.74 14.28
C GLU A 155 2.68 6.03 13.92
N LEU A 156 3.65 5.91 13.01
CA LEU A 156 4.42 7.04 12.48
C LEU A 156 3.51 8.06 11.79
N GLN A 157 2.63 7.59 10.91
CA GLN A 157 1.72 8.44 10.14
C GLN A 157 0.34 7.77 9.97
N PRO A 158 -0.52 7.84 11.01
CA PRO A 158 -1.87 7.28 10.94
C PRO A 158 -2.71 7.90 9.81
N PRO A 159 -3.79 7.24 9.38
CA PRO A 159 -4.72 7.80 8.42
C PRO A 159 -5.21 9.19 8.82
N GLY A 160 -5.22 10.13 7.86
CA GLY A 160 -5.64 11.52 8.10
C GLY A 160 -4.55 12.45 8.64
N THR A 161 -3.38 11.94 9.05
CA THR A 161 -2.25 12.81 9.45
C THR A 161 -1.35 13.13 8.26
N VAL A 162 -0.90 14.39 8.21
CA VAL A 162 0.03 14.86 7.16
C VAL A 162 1.46 14.77 7.64
N VAL A 163 1.73 15.13 8.89
CA VAL A 163 3.08 15.18 9.47
C VAL A 163 3.38 13.89 10.22
N PRO A 164 4.48 13.17 9.85
CA PRO A 164 4.89 11.98 10.58
C PRO A 164 5.36 12.29 12.01
N ARG A 165 5.09 11.37 12.93
CA ARG A 165 5.48 11.47 14.35
C ARG A 165 6.91 10.97 14.54
N LEU A 166 7.84 11.83 14.91
CA LEU A 166 9.29 11.54 14.98
C LEU A 166 9.68 10.47 16.03
N ARG A 167 8.79 10.17 16.98
CA ARG A 167 9.06 9.17 18.03
C ARG A 167 9.07 7.73 17.55
N PHE A 168 8.47 7.45 16.39
CA PHE A 168 8.39 6.10 15.83
C PHE A 168 9.47 5.87 14.79
N ARG A 169 10.15 4.74 14.88
CA ARG A 169 11.18 4.32 13.93
C ARG A 169 10.54 3.38 12.89
N PRO A 170 10.39 3.82 11.64
CA PRO A 170 9.86 2.95 10.60
C PRO A 170 10.88 1.86 10.25
N GLY A 171 10.37 0.69 9.89
CA GLY A 171 11.19 -0.43 9.45
C GLY A 171 10.55 -1.20 8.32
N ALA A 172 11.34 -2.08 7.71
CA ALA A 172 10.87 -3.06 6.75
C ALA A 172 11.55 -4.41 6.98
N ARG A 173 10.77 -5.48 6.96
CA ARG A 173 11.26 -6.86 6.93
C ARG A 173 11.00 -7.43 5.55
N PHE A 174 12.02 -8.07 4.99
CA PHE A 174 11.92 -8.73 3.68
C PHE A 174 12.03 -10.24 3.90
N GLY A 175 10.94 -10.96 3.62
CA GLY A 175 10.86 -12.41 3.73
C GLY A 175 11.60 -13.11 2.59
N LYS A 176 11.72 -14.44 2.69
CA LYS A 176 12.28 -15.26 1.61
C LYS A 176 11.37 -15.17 0.37
N PRO A 177 11.95 -15.19 -0.85
CA PRO A 177 11.15 -15.24 -2.07
C PRO A 177 10.24 -16.48 -2.09
N LEU A 178 8.98 -16.28 -2.44
CA LEU A 178 8.02 -17.32 -2.71
C LEU A 178 8.09 -17.70 -4.19
N ASP A 179 8.20 -18.98 -4.47
CA ASP A 179 8.20 -19.54 -5.83
C ASP A 179 6.87 -20.22 -6.12
N PHE A 180 6.23 -19.79 -7.19
CA PHE A 180 4.95 -20.30 -7.65
C PHE A 180 5.06 -21.07 -8.97
N SER A 181 6.25 -21.55 -9.35
CA SER A 181 6.50 -22.26 -10.61
C SER A 181 5.59 -23.48 -10.81
N ARG A 182 5.16 -24.12 -9.71
CA ARG A 182 4.21 -25.24 -9.72
C ARG A 182 2.82 -24.91 -10.27
N TYR A 183 2.50 -23.62 -10.40
CA TYR A 183 1.20 -23.13 -10.88
C TYR A 183 1.28 -22.43 -12.26
N TYR A 184 2.46 -22.42 -12.90
CA TYR A 184 2.59 -21.80 -14.21
C TYR A 184 1.72 -22.54 -15.26
N GLY A 185 1.01 -21.77 -16.06
CA GLY A 185 -0.01 -22.28 -16.99
C GLY A 185 -1.43 -22.28 -16.43
N MET A 186 -1.60 -21.93 -15.13
CA MET A 186 -2.90 -21.87 -14.45
C MET A 186 -3.33 -20.42 -14.12
N GLU A 187 -2.84 -19.45 -14.87
CA GLU A 187 -3.07 -18.02 -14.62
C GLU A 187 -4.53 -17.58 -14.76
N SER A 188 -5.35 -18.42 -15.38
CA SER A 188 -6.80 -18.19 -15.55
C SER A 188 -7.67 -18.89 -14.50
N ASP A 189 -7.09 -19.78 -13.69
CA ASP A 189 -7.83 -20.51 -12.66
C ASP A 189 -8.01 -19.64 -11.40
N HIS A 190 -9.26 -19.30 -11.11
CA HIS A 190 -9.59 -18.46 -9.96
C HIS A 190 -9.25 -19.09 -8.60
N LEU A 191 -9.31 -20.42 -8.49
CA LEU A 191 -8.95 -21.14 -7.26
C LEU A 191 -7.44 -21.09 -7.04
N VAL A 192 -6.65 -21.30 -8.11
CA VAL A 192 -5.20 -21.16 -8.07
C VAL A 192 -4.78 -19.72 -7.72
N LEU A 193 -5.38 -18.73 -8.40
CA LEU A 193 -5.11 -17.33 -8.09
C LEU A 193 -5.44 -16.98 -6.64
N ARG A 194 -6.53 -17.54 -6.09
CA ARG A 194 -6.89 -17.32 -4.69
C ARG A 194 -5.86 -17.98 -3.76
N ALA A 195 -5.52 -19.25 -4.00
CA ALA A 195 -4.55 -20.00 -3.20
C ALA A 195 -3.16 -19.32 -3.17
N VAL A 196 -2.65 -18.91 -4.33
CA VAL A 196 -1.39 -18.17 -4.43
C VAL A 196 -1.46 -16.83 -3.68
N THR A 197 -2.58 -16.12 -3.78
CA THR A 197 -2.76 -14.86 -3.04
C THR A 197 -2.78 -15.11 -1.54
N ASP A 198 -3.47 -16.14 -1.07
CA ASP A 198 -3.55 -16.45 0.35
C ASP A 198 -2.19 -16.87 0.92
N GLU A 199 -1.39 -17.64 0.16
CA GLU A 199 -0.01 -17.97 0.54
C GLU A 199 0.86 -16.71 0.70
N ILE A 200 0.72 -15.74 -0.22
CA ILE A 200 1.41 -14.44 -0.10
C ILE A 200 0.94 -13.68 1.15
N MET A 201 -0.37 -13.65 1.40
CA MET A 201 -0.93 -12.94 2.55
C MET A 201 -0.54 -13.57 3.88
N TYR A 202 -0.48 -14.90 3.96
CA TYR A 202 0.00 -15.61 5.15
C TYR A 202 1.48 -15.35 5.42
N ALA A 203 2.31 -15.36 4.38
CA ALA A 203 3.73 -14.99 4.52
C ALA A 203 3.88 -13.53 5.00
N LEU A 204 3.03 -12.62 4.54
CA LEU A 204 2.99 -11.24 5.04
C LEU A 204 2.53 -11.17 6.49
N MET A 205 1.49 -11.91 6.86
CA MET A 205 0.95 -11.97 8.22
C MET A 205 2.03 -12.41 9.22
N GLU A 206 2.72 -13.51 8.93
CA GLU A 206 3.80 -14.03 9.77
C GLU A 206 4.95 -13.04 9.89
N LEU A 207 5.37 -12.44 8.78
CA LEU A 207 6.48 -11.50 8.73
C LEU A 207 6.16 -10.18 9.47
N ALA A 208 4.91 -9.71 9.36
CA ALA A 208 4.45 -8.47 9.99
C ALA A 208 4.04 -8.65 11.46
N GLY A 209 3.64 -9.84 11.86
CA GLY A 209 3.01 -10.09 13.15
C GLY A 209 1.66 -9.39 13.32
N GLN A 210 0.95 -9.14 12.21
CA GLN A 210 -0.35 -8.47 12.23
C GLN A 210 -1.50 -9.47 12.35
N GLU A 211 -2.58 -9.06 13.01
CA GLU A 211 -3.85 -9.76 12.95
C GLU A 211 -4.39 -9.75 11.50
N TYR A 212 -4.74 -10.92 10.98
CA TYR A 212 -5.34 -11.06 9.65
C TYR A 212 -6.86 -11.01 9.72
N VAL A 213 -7.46 -10.22 8.84
CA VAL A 213 -8.91 -10.06 8.73
C VAL A 213 -9.35 -10.46 7.32
N ASP A 214 -10.15 -11.54 7.23
CA ASP A 214 -10.57 -12.13 5.94
C ASP A 214 -11.74 -11.38 5.27
N ILE A 215 -11.65 -10.05 5.23
CA ILE A 215 -12.50 -9.17 4.41
C ILE A 215 -11.61 -8.17 3.67
N TYR A 216 -12.10 -7.54 2.64
CA TYR A 216 -11.33 -6.51 1.95
C TYR A 216 -11.25 -5.21 2.76
N ALA A 217 -10.09 -4.58 2.79
CA ALA A 217 -9.87 -3.31 3.49
C ALA A 217 -10.83 -2.18 3.02
N ALA A 218 -11.27 -2.24 1.76
CA ALA A 218 -12.24 -1.29 1.22
C ALA A 218 -13.61 -1.43 1.90
N ASP A 219 -14.05 -2.66 2.15
CA ASP A 219 -15.34 -2.97 2.79
C ASP A 219 -15.28 -2.59 4.28
N ALA A 220 -14.17 -2.89 4.96
CA ALA A 220 -13.96 -2.46 6.33
C ALA A 220 -14.03 -0.93 6.48
N LYS A 221 -13.44 -0.18 5.54
CA LYS A 221 -13.53 1.29 5.51
C LYS A 221 -14.95 1.80 5.27
N ALA A 222 -15.68 1.15 4.35
CA ALA A 222 -17.07 1.51 4.07
C ALA A 222 -17.94 1.31 5.31
N ALA A 223 -17.81 0.18 6.01
CA ALA A 223 -18.51 -0.12 7.25
C ALA A 223 -18.16 0.88 8.36
N ALA A 224 -16.87 1.20 8.56
CA ALA A 224 -16.45 2.18 9.55
C ALA A 224 -17.04 3.58 9.29
N LYS A 225 -17.09 3.99 8.00
CA LYS A 225 -17.68 5.27 7.60
C LYS A 225 -19.20 5.30 7.83
N ALA A 226 -19.90 4.22 7.53
CA ALA A 226 -21.34 4.09 7.77
C ALA A 226 -21.67 4.18 9.27
N ASN A 227 -20.92 3.47 10.11
CA ASN A 227 -21.07 3.52 11.57
C ASN A 227 -20.75 4.91 12.14
N GLY A 228 -19.70 5.58 11.66
CA GLY A 228 -19.36 6.95 12.06
C GLY A 228 -20.42 7.97 11.66
N ALA A 229 -21.04 7.84 10.49
CA ALA A 229 -22.13 8.69 10.04
C ALA A 229 -23.42 8.47 10.88
N GLY A 230 -23.70 7.22 11.28
CA GLY A 230 -24.81 6.88 12.16
C GLY A 230 -24.73 7.55 13.53
N HIS A 231 -23.54 7.59 14.13
CA HIS A 231 -23.31 8.28 15.41
C HIS A 231 -23.47 9.80 15.34
N HIS A 232 -23.16 10.42 14.19
CA HIS A 232 -23.33 11.86 13.99
C HIS A 232 -24.82 12.24 13.86
N HIS A 233 -25.64 11.39 13.25
CA HIS A 233 -27.08 11.61 13.14
C HIS A 233 -27.81 11.49 14.49
N LEU A 234 -27.43 10.50 15.30
CA LEU A 234 -28.00 10.28 16.64
C LEU A 234 -27.61 11.40 17.64
N ARG A 235 -26.42 12.00 17.49
CA ARG A 235 -26.03 13.16 18.31
C ARG A 235 -26.79 14.44 17.90
N ARG A 236 -27.05 14.65 16.62
CA ARG A 236 -27.86 15.81 16.16
C ARG A 236 -29.32 15.71 16.57
N SER A 237 -29.91 14.51 16.49
CA SER A 237 -31.32 14.33 16.90
C SER A 237 -31.54 14.45 18.41
N ARG A 238 -30.54 14.14 19.25
CA ARG A 238 -30.57 14.36 20.70
C ARG A 238 -30.34 15.82 21.09
N GLY A 239 -29.58 16.61 20.31
CA GLY A 239 -29.34 18.03 20.54
C GLY A 239 -30.59 18.89 20.24
N THR A 240 -31.38 18.52 19.25
CA THR A 240 -32.62 19.24 18.89
C THR A 240 -33.80 18.95 19.82
N LYS A 241 -33.86 17.78 20.47
CA LYS A 241 -34.89 17.49 21.47
C LYS A 241 -34.66 18.21 22.82
N ALA A 242 -33.40 18.44 23.19
CA ALA A 242 -33.07 19.12 24.45
C ALA A 242 -33.30 20.64 24.42
N SER A 243 -33.43 21.26 23.23
CA SER A 243 -33.73 22.68 23.10
C SER A 243 -35.22 23.01 23.01
N SER A 244 -36.06 22.03 22.63
CA SER A 244 -37.54 22.23 22.58
C SER A 244 -38.22 22.09 23.95
N ASP A 245 -37.64 21.34 24.89
CA ASP A 245 -38.21 21.15 26.23
C ASP A 245 -37.89 22.29 27.22
N ARG A 246 -37.00 23.23 26.84
CA ARG A 246 -36.70 24.42 27.67
C ARG A 246 -37.56 25.66 27.38
N GLN A 247 -38.32 25.66 26.28
CA GLN A 247 -39.20 26.78 25.93
C GLN A 247 -40.68 26.58 26.36
N GLY A 248 -41.05 25.45 26.98
CA GLY A 248 -42.38 25.14 27.43
C GLY A 248 -42.64 25.33 28.93
N GLN A 249 -41.70 25.90 29.69
CA GLN A 249 -41.85 26.08 31.16
C GLN A 249 -41.79 27.53 31.63
N GLU A 250 -41.88 28.51 30.75
CA GLU A 250 -42.08 29.93 31.09
C GLU A 250 -43.28 30.49 30.35
N SER A 251 -44.48 30.14 30.84
CA SER A 251 -45.73 30.87 30.59
C SER A 251 -46.79 30.45 31.61
#